data_86b7f2a2c0a36ac177efa88143d2faca
#
_entry.id   86b7f2a2c0a36ac177efa88143d2faca
#
_cell.length_a   1.000
_cell.length_b   1.000
_cell.length_c   1.000
_cell.angle_alpha   90.00
_cell.angle_beta   90.00
_cell.angle_gamma   90.00
#
_symmetry.space_group_name_H-M   'P 1'
#
loop_
_entity.id
_entity.type
_entity.pdbx_description
1 polymer ?
#
loop_
_entity_poly.entity_id
_entity_poly.type
_entity_poly.pdbx_seq_one_letter_code
_entity_poly.pdbx_strand_id
1 'polypeptide(L)'
;MKMFKIFLYNLLFFILLVSLVQGNREDPDVTNDLGIPNTEENNNVSVKNSTEEAWKLIEEGEYESSKDILKELINKNNENPEAWNLLGYIERQIQNFNKSLKYYNKALLLNPDYIPAHHYIAITYLEIGNLERAKHHLDKLDLLCLFGCEEFYNLEDAIAMYEKNNG
;
A
#
# COMPACT_ATOMS: atom_id res chain seq x y z
N MET A 1 -30.15 39.71 4.86
CA MET A 1 -29.13 40.53 4.17
C MET A 1 -27.93 40.90 5.04
N LYS A 2 -28.03 40.94 6.37
CA LYS A 2 -26.89 41.26 7.29
C LYS A 2 -25.91 40.08 7.49
N MET A 3 -26.38 38.85 7.48
CA MET A 3 -25.49 37.66 7.70
C MET A 3 -24.55 37.38 6.52
N PHE A 4 -24.97 37.69 5.29
CA PHE A 4 -24.13 37.49 4.10
C PHE A 4 -22.93 38.44 4.04
N LYS A 5 -23.08 39.65 4.57
CA LYS A 5 -21.98 40.64 4.65
C LYS A 5 -20.89 40.21 5.66
N ILE A 6 -21.28 39.56 6.75
CA ILE A 6 -20.32 39.10 7.78
C ILE A 6 -19.51 37.92 7.23
N PHE A 7 -20.13 37.03 6.45
CA PHE A 7 -19.44 35.90 5.82
C PHE A 7 -18.41 36.34 4.76
N LEU A 8 -18.77 37.36 3.97
CA LEU A 8 -17.87 37.94 2.97
C LEU A 8 -16.67 38.65 3.62
N TYR A 9 -16.89 39.33 4.77
CA TYR A 9 -15.83 40.04 5.49
C TYR A 9 -14.82 39.08 6.13
N ASN A 10 -15.29 37.97 6.69
CA ASN A 10 -14.43 36.92 7.23
C ASN A 10 -13.64 36.17 6.13
N LEU A 11 -14.23 35.93 4.96
CA LEU A 11 -13.54 35.31 3.83
C LEU A 11 -12.43 36.20 3.27
N LEU A 12 -12.69 37.52 3.14
CA LEU A 12 -11.69 38.51 2.69
C LEU A 12 -10.56 38.67 3.72
N PHE A 13 -10.87 38.63 5.02
CA PHE A 13 -9.86 38.71 6.08
C PHE A 13 -8.96 37.47 6.10
N PHE A 14 -9.54 36.28 5.82
CA PHE A 14 -8.76 35.05 5.72
C PHE A 14 -7.82 35.03 4.49
N ILE A 15 -8.29 35.54 3.34
CA ILE A 15 -7.47 35.68 2.13
C ILE A 15 -6.32 36.68 2.34
N LEU A 16 -6.54 37.77 3.07
CA LEU A 16 -5.52 38.76 3.37
C LEU A 16 -4.46 38.23 4.35
N LEU A 17 -4.84 37.37 5.30
CA LEU A 17 -3.91 36.73 6.24
C LEU A 17 -3.03 35.68 5.53
N VAL A 18 -3.55 34.96 4.56
CA VAL A 18 -2.78 33.97 3.77
C VAL A 18 -1.75 34.69 2.87
N SER A 19 -2.08 35.88 2.36
CA SER A 19 -1.15 36.65 1.51
C SER A 19 0.04 37.27 2.27
N LEU A 20 -0.06 37.41 3.59
CA LEU A 20 1.02 37.97 4.43
C LEU A 20 2.02 36.91 4.94
N VAL A 21 1.73 35.61 4.75
CA VAL A 21 2.62 34.52 5.18
C VAL A 21 3.53 34.03 4.04
N GLN A 22 3.33 34.50 2.80
CA GLN A 22 4.26 34.25 1.69
C GLN A 22 5.38 35.28 1.61
N GLY A 23 6.04 35.54 2.75
CA GLY A 23 7.36 36.16 2.78
C GLY A 23 8.38 35.09 2.41
N ASN A 24 8.97 35.19 1.21
CA ASN A 24 10.13 34.44 0.78
C ASN A 24 11.19 34.45 1.88
N ARG A 25 11.30 33.35 2.65
CA ARG A 25 12.55 32.96 3.26
C ARG A 25 13.17 31.97 2.29
N GLU A 26 13.97 32.46 1.41
CA GLU A 26 15.08 31.69 0.86
C GLU A 26 16.04 31.48 2.01
N ASP A 27 15.89 30.39 2.76
CA ASP A 27 16.97 29.91 3.62
C ASP A 27 18.09 29.48 2.67
N PRO A 28 19.33 30.00 2.83
CA PRO A 28 20.43 29.53 2.01
C PRO A 28 20.58 28.02 2.25
N ASP A 29 20.55 27.26 1.17
CA ASP A 29 20.80 25.82 1.13
C ASP A 29 22.19 25.53 1.73
N VAL A 30 22.21 25.22 3.02
CA VAL A 30 23.46 24.93 3.78
C VAL A 30 23.82 23.44 3.64
N THR A 31 23.00 22.63 2.95
CA THR A 31 23.17 21.19 2.90
C THR A 31 24.03 20.69 1.73
N ASN A 32 24.27 21.54 0.71
CA ASN A 32 25.01 21.11 -0.48
C ASN A 32 26.53 21.18 -0.37
N ASP A 33 27.09 21.71 0.72
CA ASP A 33 28.56 21.88 0.82
C ASP A 33 29.28 20.85 1.71
N LEU A 34 28.57 19.87 2.30
CA LEU A 34 29.18 18.83 3.14
C LEU A 34 29.36 17.46 2.48
N GLY A 35 28.98 17.29 1.21
CA GLY A 35 29.26 16.06 0.46
C GLY A 35 28.73 14.77 1.11
N ILE A 36 27.75 14.85 2.01
CA ILE A 36 27.11 13.68 2.63
C ILE A 36 26.08 13.15 1.62
N PRO A 37 26.30 11.99 1.00
CA PRO A 37 25.28 11.43 0.10
C PRO A 37 24.03 11.15 0.94
N ASN A 38 22.89 11.63 0.47
CA ASN A 38 21.57 11.35 1.05
C ASN A 38 21.24 9.86 0.80
N THR A 39 21.80 8.97 1.62
CA THR A 39 21.72 7.52 1.42
C THR A 39 20.31 6.98 1.59
N GLU A 40 19.47 7.64 2.40
CA GLU A 40 18.09 7.21 2.65
C GLU A 40 17.16 7.50 1.46
N GLU A 41 17.29 8.66 0.81
CA GLU A 41 16.46 9.01 -0.35
C GLU A 41 16.80 8.15 -1.57
N ASN A 42 18.08 7.92 -1.83
CA ASN A 42 18.52 7.05 -2.91
C ASN A 42 18.13 5.58 -2.71
N ASN A 43 18.12 5.08 -1.46
CA ASN A 43 17.69 3.73 -1.15
C ASN A 43 16.17 3.57 -1.36
N ASN A 44 15.35 4.52 -0.96
CA ASN A 44 13.90 4.48 -1.14
C ASN A 44 13.50 4.52 -2.63
N VAL A 45 14.17 5.34 -3.44
CA VAL A 45 13.93 5.40 -4.89
C VAL A 45 14.33 4.08 -5.56
N SER A 46 15.47 3.50 -5.19
CA SER A 46 15.93 2.21 -5.74
C SER A 46 15.00 1.05 -5.35
N VAL A 47 14.51 1.03 -4.11
CA VAL A 47 13.57 0.00 -3.61
C VAL A 47 12.24 0.10 -4.34
N LYS A 48 11.68 1.30 -4.48
CA LYS A 48 10.42 1.54 -5.18
C LYS A 48 10.51 1.12 -6.65
N ASN A 49 11.59 1.49 -7.33
CA ASN A 49 11.80 1.09 -8.73
C ASN A 49 11.89 -0.44 -8.87
N SER A 50 12.46 -1.14 -7.89
CA SER A 50 12.57 -2.61 -7.92
C SER A 50 11.23 -3.31 -7.70
N THR A 51 10.34 -2.79 -6.83
CA THR A 51 9.00 -3.36 -6.65
C THR A 51 8.09 -3.06 -7.82
N GLU A 52 8.18 -1.88 -8.43
CA GLU A 52 7.45 -1.53 -9.66
C GLU A 52 7.88 -2.40 -10.85
N GLU A 53 9.18 -2.65 -11.02
CA GLU A 53 9.70 -3.56 -12.04
C GLU A 53 9.23 -4.99 -11.81
N ALA A 54 9.30 -5.46 -10.56
CA ALA A 54 8.80 -6.78 -10.19
C ALA A 54 7.31 -6.93 -10.46
N TRP A 55 6.50 -5.90 -10.17
CA TRP A 55 5.07 -5.90 -10.47
C TRP A 55 4.80 -5.98 -11.99
N LYS A 56 5.52 -5.20 -12.80
CA LYS A 56 5.41 -5.26 -14.25
C LYS A 56 5.67 -6.67 -14.79
N LEU A 57 6.72 -7.34 -14.30
CA LEU A 57 7.02 -8.73 -14.67
C LEU A 57 5.91 -9.69 -14.24
N ILE A 58 5.25 -9.44 -13.09
CA ILE A 58 4.07 -10.19 -12.66
C ILE A 58 2.92 -10.05 -13.65
N GLU A 59 2.64 -8.83 -14.11
CA GLU A 59 1.59 -8.54 -15.09
C GLU A 59 1.87 -9.21 -16.46
N GLU A 60 3.15 -9.33 -16.82
CA GLU A 60 3.63 -10.03 -18.02
C GLU A 60 3.66 -11.57 -17.85
N GLY A 61 3.40 -12.08 -16.65
CA GLY A 61 3.45 -13.51 -16.32
C GLY A 61 4.87 -14.06 -16.07
N GLU A 62 5.87 -13.18 -16.05
CA GLU A 62 7.29 -13.50 -15.86
C GLU A 62 7.63 -13.71 -14.37
N TYR A 63 6.96 -14.69 -13.74
CA TYR A 63 7.01 -14.88 -12.28
C TYR A 63 8.41 -15.20 -11.75
N GLU A 64 9.23 -15.98 -12.47
CA GLU A 64 10.58 -16.33 -11.99
C GLU A 64 11.51 -15.11 -12.04
N SER A 65 11.45 -14.31 -13.10
CA SER A 65 12.22 -13.06 -13.22
C SER A 65 11.83 -12.07 -12.10
N SER A 66 10.53 -11.93 -11.83
CA SER A 66 10.04 -11.12 -10.72
C SER A 66 10.52 -11.62 -9.37
N LYS A 67 10.46 -12.94 -9.12
CA LYS A 67 10.97 -13.53 -7.87
C LYS A 67 12.45 -13.25 -7.64
N ASP A 68 13.26 -13.24 -8.68
CA ASP A 68 14.71 -13.00 -8.54
C ASP A 68 14.98 -11.55 -8.12
N ILE A 69 14.28 -10.57 -8.71
CA ILE A 69 14.32 -9.17 -8.26
C ILE A 69 13.87 -9.04 -6.80
N LEU A 70 12.73 -9.64 -6.45
CA LEU A 70 12.17 -9.55 -5.10
C LEU A 70 13.06 -10.23 -4.06
N LYS A 71 13.70 -11.37 -4.39
CA LYS A 71 14.67 -12.04 -3.50
C LYS A 71 15.92 -11.18 -3.30
N GLU A 72 16.42 -10.55 -4.35
CA GLU A 72 17.53 -9.62 -4.23
C GLU A 72 17.18 -8.46 -3.32
N LEU A 73 15.97 -7.89 -3.49
CA LEU A 73 15.48 -6.79 -2.69
C LEU A 73 15.39 -7.15 -1.21
N ILE A 74 14.76 -8.29 -0.86
CA ILE A 74 14.67 -8.74 0.54
C ILE A 74 16.00 -9.18 1.14
N ASN A 75 16.96 -9.62 0.33
CA ASN A 75 18.32 -9.91 0.80
C ASN A 75 19.08 -8.63 1.19
N LYS A 76 18.82 -7.52 0.50
CA LYS A 76 19.38 -6.20 0.83
C LYS A 76 18.65 -5.55 1.99
N ASN A 77 17.32 -5.65 1.99
CA ASN A 77 16.45 -5.13 3.03
C ASN A 77 15.23 -6.06 3.20
N ASN A 78 15.24 -6.88 4.26
CA ASN A 78 14.15 -7.81 4.56
C ASN A 78 12.93 -7.16 5.22
N GLU A 79 12.97 -5.85 5.48
CA GLU A 79 11.91 -5.07 6.15
C GLU A 79 10.95 -4.39 5.17
N ASN A 80 10.92 -4.81 3.90
CA ASN A 80 10.00 -4.30 2.90
C ASN A 80 8.72 -5.16 2.83
N PRO A 81 7.57 -4.72 3.39
CA PRO A 81 6.32 -5.49 3.36
C PRO A 81 5.78 -5.68 1.95
N GLU A 82 5.99 -4.72 1.03
CA GLU A 82 5.55 -4.82 -0.36
C GLU A 82 6.25 -5.96 -1.09
N ALA A 83 7.57 -6.09 -0.95
CA ALA A 83 8.33 -7.18 -1.58
C ALA A 83 7.85 -8.56 -1.09
N TRP A 84 7.59 -8.71 0.21
CA TRP A 84 7.01 -9.94 0.75
C TRP A 84 5.59 -10.20 0.24
N ASN A 85 4.78 -9.15 0.12
CA ASN A 85 3.44 -9.26 -0.45
C ASN A 85 3.47 -9.71 -1.92
N LEU A 86 4.34 -9.14 -2.75
CA LEU A 86 4.49 -9.53 -4.15
C LEU A 86 4.97 -10.98 -4.31
N LEU A 87 5.89 -11.46 -3.47
CA LEU A 87 6.25 -12.88 -3.42
C LEU A 87 5.04 -13.75 -3.05
N GLY A 88 4.21 -13.31 -2.12
CA GLY A 88 2.96 -13.98 -1.76
C GLY A 88 1.98 -14.04 -2.93
N TYR A 89 1.85 -12.95 -3.67
CA TYR A 89 1.01 -12.87 -4.85
C TYR A 89 1.45 -13.88 -5.93
N ILE A 90 2.74 -13.93 -6.25
CA ILE A 90 3.26 -14.89 -7.23
C ILE A 90 2.97 -16.34 -6.81
N GLU A 91 3.24 -16.68 -5.55
CA GLU A 91 2.99 -18.05 -5.06
C GLU A 91 1.50 -18.41 -5.09
N ARG A 92 0.59 -17.44 -4.89
CA ARG A 92 -0.84 -17.64 -5.06
C ARG A 92 -1.21 -17.89 -6.53
N GLN A 93 -0.67 -17.13 -7.47
CA GLN A 93 -0.93 -17.30 -8.90
C GLN A 93 -0.53 -18.71 -9.40
N ILE A 94 0.52 -19.27 -8.83
CA ILE A 94 0.94 -20.67 -9.14
C ILE A 94 0.32 -21.71 -8.18
N GLN A 95 -0.74 -21.33 -7.45
CA GLN A 95 -1.52 -22.17 -6.53
C GLN A 95 -0.72 -22.77 -5.36
N ASN A 96 0.42 -22.18 -5.02
CA ASN A 96 1.21 -22.57 -3.86
C ASN A 96 0.72 -21.85 -2.60
N PHE A 97 -0.55 -22.07 -2.23
CA PHE A 97 -1.27 -21.30 -1.21
C PHE A 97 -0.59 -21.29 0.16
N ASN A 98 0.01 -22.41 0.58
CA ASN A 98 0.71 -22.48 1.86
C ASN A 98 1.92 -21.52 1.93
N LYS A 99 2.63 -21.38 0.83
CA LYS A 99 3.80 -20.50 0.74
C LYS A 99 3.37 -19.05 0.56
N SER A 100 2.33 -18.81 -0.23
CA SER A 100 1.67 -17.53 -0.39
C SER A 100 1.27 -16.94 0.97
N LEU A 101 0.52 -17.67 1.78
CA LEU A 101 0.13 -17.26 3.13
C LEU A 101 1.32 -16.97 4.05
N LYS A 102 2.43 -17.72 3.95
CA LYS A 102 3.65 -17.43 4.72
C LYS A 102 4.25 -16.09 4.34
N TYR A 103 4.29 -15.77 3.06
CA TYR A 103 4.85 -14.50 2.59
C TYR A 103 3.96 -13.31 2.95
N TYR A 104 2.65 -13.41 2.78
CA TYR A 104 1.72 -12.36 3.22
C TYR A 104 1.77 -12.14 4.74
N ASN A 105 1.82 -13.21 5.53
CA ASN A 105 1.99 -13.07 6.97
C ASN A 105 3.33 -12.42 7.35
N LYS A 106 4.39 -12.60 6.55
CA LYS A 106 5.64 -11.88 6.75
C LYS A 106 5.48 -10.39 6.46
N ALA A 107 4.71 -10.01 5.43
CA ALA A 107 4.36 -8.62 5.16
C ALA A 107 3.59 -8.00 6.34
N LEU A 108 2.59 -8.70 6.88
CA LEU A 108 1.82 -8.24 8.05
C LEU A 108 2.64 -8.22 9.35
N LEU A 109 3.66 -9.06 9.49
CA LEU A 109 4.58 -8.98 10.63
C LEU A 109 5.40 -7.69 10.60
N LEU A 110 5.74 -7.19 9.41
CA LEU A 110 6.48 -5.95 9.19
C LEU A 110 5.57 -4.71 9.26
N ASN A 111 4.38 -4.82 8.70
CA ASN A 111 3.36 -3.78 8.74
C ASN A 111 1.97 -4.42 8.98
N PRO A 112 1.49 -4.45 10.24
CA PRO A 112 0.20 -5.06 10.58
C PRO A 112 -1.01 -4.42 9.88
N ASP A 113 -0.89 -3.19 9.41
CA ASP A 113 -1.95 -2.43 8.75
C ASP A 113 -1.78 -2.40 7.21
N TYR A 114 -0.96 -3.30 6.67
CA TYR A 114 -0.69 -3.35 5.23
C TYR A 114 -1.89 -3.90 4.46
N ILE A 115 -2.72 -3.00 3.96
CA ILE A 115 -3.99 -3.26 3.26
C ILE A 115 -3.88 -4.33 2.17
N PRO A 116 -2.90 -4.28 1.22
CA PRO A 116 -2.82 -5.30 0.17
C PRO A 116 -2.62 -6.72 0.70
N ALA A 117 -1.87 -6.90 1.79
CA ALA A 117 -1.67 -8.24 2.36
C ALA A 117 -2.96 -8.78 3.00
N HIS A 118 -3.74 -7.96 3.71
CA HIS A 118 -5.05 -8.38 4.22
C HIS A 118 -5.98 -8.81 3.09
N HIS A 119 -6.05 -8.03 2.00
CA HIS A 119 -6.85 -8.37 0.83
C HIS A 119 -6.43 -9.72 0.22
N TYR A 120 -5.15 -9.89 -0.11
CA TYR A 120 -4.68 -11.11 -0.78
C TYR A 120 -4.70 -12.36 0.10
N ILE A 121 -4.51 -12.23 1.42
CA ILE A 121 -4.73 -13.33 2.36
C ILE A 121 -6.18 -13.79 2.31
N ALA A 122 -7.14 -12.86 2.32
CA ALA A 122 -8.55 -13.19 2.26
C ALA A 122 -8.93 -13.89 0.96
N ILE A 123 -8.47 -13.38 -0.19
CA ILE A 123 -8.66 -14.03 -1.49
C ILE A 123 -8.06 -15.43 -1.47
N THR A 124 -6.85 -15.62 -0.92
CA THR A 124 -6.24 -16.95 -0.80
C THR A 124 -7.08 -17.87 0.07
N TYR A 125 -7.69 -17.38 1.15
CA TYR A 125 -8.59 -18.19 1.98
C TYR A 125 -9.87 -18.58 1.24
N LEU A 126 -10.43 -17.72 0.39
CA LEU A 126 -11.57 -18.10 -0.46
C LEU A 126 -11.17 -19.21 -1.45
N GLU A 127 -9.99 -19.10 -2.07
CA GLU A 127 -9.48 -20.11 -3.02
C GLU A 127 -9.28 -21.50 -2.39
N ILE A 128 -8.96 -21.55 -1.09
CA ILE A 128 -8.84 -22.82 -0.33
C ILE A 128 -10.10 -23.20 0.47
N GLY A 129 -11.21 -22.50 0.26
CA GLY A 129 -12.51 -22.83 0.85
C GLY A 129 -12.70 -22.38 2.30
N ASN A 130 -11.91 -21.45 2.80
CA ASN A 130 -12.00 -20.97 4.18
C ASN A 130 -12.66 -19.60 4.26
N LEU A 131 -13.98 -19.57 4.09
CA LEU A 131 -14.79 -18.35 4.12
C LEU A 131 -14.66 -17.58 5.44
N GLU A 132 -14.60 -18.27 6.58
CA GLU A 132 -14.52 -17.63 7.90
C GLU A 132 -13.26 -16.77 8.03
N ARG A 133 -12.11 -17.29 7.62
CA ARG A 133 -10.86 -16.54 7.64
C ARG A 133 -10.85 -15.40 6.62
N ALA A 134 -11.49 -15.57 5.48
CA ALA A 134 -11.63 -14.48 4.50
C ALA A 134 -12.43 -13.31 5.11
N LYS A 135 -13.56 -13.60 5.77
CA LYS A 135 -14.38 -12.60 6.47
C LYS A 135 -13.61 -11.87 7.58
N HIS A 136 -12.79 -12.59 8.35
CA HIS A 136 -11.94 -11.97 9.35
C HIS A 136 -11.01 -10.88 8.76
N HIS A 137 -10.46 -11.12 7.57
CA HIS A 137 -9.64 -10.10 6.90
C HIS A 137 -10.48 -8.98 6.28
N LEU A 138 -11.73 -9.23 5.87
CA LEU A 138 -12.67 -8.17 5.48
C LEU A 138 -12.94 -7.22 6.66
N ASP A 139 -13.20 -7.76 7.86
CA ASP A 139 -13.39 -6.96 9.08
C ASP A 139 -12.15 -6.10 9.38
N LYS A 140 -10.94 -6.62 9.10
CA LYS A 140 -9.71 -5.82 9.23
C LYS A 140 -9.65 -4.68 8.23
N LEU A 141 -10.01 -4.93 6.97
CA LEU A 141 -10.04 -3.89 5.94
C LEU A 141 -11.11 -2.83 6.24
N ASP A 142 -12.26 -3.21 6.78
CA ASP A 142 -13.29 -2.25 7.20
C ASP A 142 -12.76 -1.25 8.25
N LEU A 143 -11.97 -1.75 9.22
CA LEU A 143 -11.34 -0.91 10.22
C LEU A 143 -10.22 -0.02 9.67
N LEU A 144 -9.46 -0.50 8.69
CA LEU A 144 -8.33 0.23 8.10
C LEU A 144 -8.77 1.26 7.06
N CYS A 145 -9.86 0.99 6.35
CA CYS A 145 -10.38 1.79 5.25
C CYS A 145 -11.58 2.63 5.71
N LEU A 146 -11.38 3.58 6.63
CA LEU A 146 -12.43 4.38 7.29
C LEU A 146 -13.55 4.94 6.39
N PHE A 147 -13.26 5.14 5.11
CA PHE A 147 -14.23 5.65 4.10
C PHE A 147 -14.39 4.69 2.91
N GLY A 148 -13.97 3.42 3.09
CA GLY A 148 -13.86 2.44 2.04
C GLY A 148 -12.56 2.58 1.23
N CYS A 149 -12.06 1.46 0.73
CA CYS A 149 -10.95 1.38 -0.20
C CYS A 149 -11.27 0.32 -1.25
N GLU A 150 -10.54 0.33 -2.35
CA GLU A 150 -10.78 -0.61 -3.45
C GLU A 150 -10.64 -2.07 -2.98
N GLU A 151 -9.65 -2.35 -2.15
CA GLU A 151 -9.40 -3.69 -1.60
C GLU A 151 -10.55 -4.21 -0.73
N PHE A 152 -11.20 -3.31 0.05
CA PHE A 152 -12.37 -3.66 0.84
C PHE A 152 -13.55 -4.05 -0.05
N TYR A 153 -13.92 -3.21 -1.02
CA TYR A 153 -15.05 -3.48 -1.90
C TYR A 153 -14.81 -4.70 -2.79
N ASN A 154 -13.61 -4.86 -3.34
CA ASN A 154 -13.25 -6.01 -4.15
C ASN A 154 -13.35 -7.32 -3.34
N LEU A 155 -12.96 -7.30 -2.06
CA LEU A 155 -13.07 -8.46 -1.18
C LEU A 155 -14.51 -8.74 -0.77
N GLU A 156 -15.30 -7.71 -0.47
CA GLU A 156 -16.72 -7.83 -0.15
C GLU A 156 -17.48 -8.53 -1.30
N ASP A 157 -17.24 -8.06 -2.53
CA ASP A 157 -17.82 -8.66 -3.74
C ASP A 157 -17.35 -10.12 -3.94
N ALA A 158 -16.07 -10.41 -3.73
CA ALA A 158 -15.53 -11.75 -3.85
C ALA A 158 -16.16 -12.72 -2.83
N ILE A 159 -16.38 -12.29 -1.60
CA ILE A 159 -17.06 -13.07 -0.55
C ILE A 159 -18.52 -13.32 -0.94
N ALA A 160 -19.25 -12.28 -1.39
CA ALA A 160 -20.64 -12.43 -1.82
C ALA A 160 -20.79 -13.44 -2.99
N MET A 161 -19.86 -13.38 -3.96
CA MET A 161 -19.82 -14.35 -5.06
C MET A 161 -19.52 -15.77 -4.57
N TYR A 162 -18.59 -15.91 -3.64
CA TYR A 162 -18.24 -17.21 -3.05
C TYR A 162 -19.45 -17.82 -2.33
N GLU A 163 -20.16 -17.06 -1.49
CA GLU A 163 -21.36 -17.51 -0.76
C GLU A 163 -22.47 -17.95 -1.72
N LYS A 164 -22.72 -17.18 -2.77
CA LYS A 164 -23.72 -17.51 -3.79
C LYS A 164 -23.43 -18.82 -4.51
N ASN A 165 -22.16 -19.15 -4.72
CA ASN A 165 -21.75 -20.32 -5.49
C ASN A 165 -21.59 -21.59 -4.62
N ASN A 166 -21.46 -21.45 -3.30
CA ASN A 166 -21.19 -22.56 -2.37
C ASN A 166 -22.22 -22.70 -1.23
N GLY A 167 -23.26 -21.90 -1.20
CA GLY A 167 -24.41 -21.98 -0.29
C GLY A 167 -25.61 -22.45 -1.05
#